data_f347c5bb17c57aa6946360192e8a963a
#
_entry.id   f347c5bb17c57aa6946360192e8a963a
#
_cell.length_a   1.000
_cell.length_b   1.000
_cell.length_c   1.000
_cell.angle_alpha   90.00
_cell.angle_beta   90.00
_cell.angle_gamma   90.00
#
_symmetry.space_group_name_H-M   'P 1'
#
loop_
_entity.id
_entity.type
_entity.pdbx_description
1 polymer ?
#
loop_
_entity_poly.entity_id
_entity_poly.type
_entity_poly.pdbx_seq_one_letter_code
_entity_poly.pdbx_strand_id
1 'polypeptide(L)'
;MTAAIWSTAPNACSLNFPALTLIRFMHNHHLLQITGRPSWLTIKNGAKQYIDSVIDGINKKSVHLETPVTKVVRQEGKVIVTSSKGTQEFDHVVFATHADTSLQLLEDATARENDILGSFEFSQNVTTLHSDLTVHSN
;
A
#
# COMPACT_ATOMS: atom_id res chain seq x y z
N MET A 1 -1.02 -2.98 -21.10
CA MET A 1 -1.83 -3.75 -20.15
C MET A 1 -1.13 -3.91 -18.78
N THR A 2 0.07 -4.45 -18.70
CA THR A 2 0.82 -4.62 -17.43
C THR A 2 1.03 -3.31 -16.68
N ALA A 3 1.46 -2.24 -17.35
CA ALA A 3 1.65 -0.93 -16.74
C ALA A 3 0.37 -0.37 -16.08
N ALA A 4 -0.79 -0.56 -16.73
CA ALA A 4 -2.07 -0.10 -16.18
C ALA A 4 -2.54 -0.92 -14.96
N ILE A 5 -2.23 -2.22 -14.94
CA ILE A 5 -2.64 -3.10 -13.82
C ILE A 5 -1.81 -2.82 -12.57
N TRP A 6 -0.51 -2.57 -12.71
CA TRP A 6 0.39 -2.35 -11.58
C TRP A 6 0.82 -0.89 -11.40
N SER A 7 0.19 0.05 -12.12
CA SER A 7 0.52 1.48 -12.05
C SER A 7 2.03 1.76 -12.20
N THR A 8 2.69 1.01 -13.09
CA THR A 8 4.14 1.09 -13.31
C THR A 8 4.43 1.87 -14.57
N ALA A 9 5.55 2.59 -14.62
CA ALA A 9 5.96 3.31 -15.82
C ALA A 9 6.06 2.37 -17.03
N PRO A 10 5.49 2.72 -18.21
CA PRO A 10 5.39 1.82 -19.37
C PRO A 10 6.73 1.27 -19.85
N ASN A 11 7.79 2.04 -19.73
CA ASN A 11 9.14 1.69 -20.16
C ASN A 11 9.88 0.73 -19.21
N ALA A 12 9.44 0.61 -17.95
CA ALA A 12 10.10 -0.26 -16.96
C ALA A 12 9.38 -1.60 -16.73
N CYS A 13 8.10 -1.69 -17.10
CA CYS A 13 7.22 -2.75 -16.61
C CYS A 13 7.27 -4.05 -17.44
N SER A 14 7.53 -4.01 -18.74
CA SER A 14 7.17 -5.16 -19.59
C SER A 14 8.26 -6.22 -19.71
N LEU A 15 9.53 -5.85 -19.63
CA LEU A 15 10.66 -6.77 -19.85
C LEU A 15 11.25 -7.35 -18.55
N ASN A 16 11.14 -6.63 -17.45
CA ASN A 16 11.70 -7.03 -16.16
C ASN A 16 10.70 -7.73 -15.24
N PHE A 17 9.43 -7.79 -15.64
CA PHE A 17 8.40 -8.41 -14.81
C PHE A 17 8.38 -9.94 -15.02
N PRO A 18 8.43 -10.75 -13.94
CA PRO A 18 8.41 -12.20 -14.05
C PRO A 18 7.14 -12.70 -14.73
N ALA A 19 7.28 -13.37 -15.88
CA ALA A 19 6.15 -13.88 -16.66
C ALA A 19 5.22 -14.78 -15.84
N LEU A 20 5.77 -15.59 -14.94
CA LEU A 20 4.99 -16.45 -14.07
C LEU A 20 4.05 -15.68 -13.15
N THR A 21 4.50 -14.56 -12.60
CA THR A 21 3.68 -13.68 -11.74
C THR A 21 2.53 -13.07 -12.55
N LEU A 22 2.82 -12.60 -13.76
CA LEU A 22 1.81 -12.07 -14.67
C LEU A 22 0.75 -13.12 -15.02
N ILE A 23 1.16 -14.32 -15.41
CA ILE A 23 0.25 -15.40 -15.80
C ILE A 23 -0.62 -15.83 -14.61
N ARG A 24 -0.03 -15.99 -13.43
CA ARG A 24 -0.79 -16.31 -12.20
C ARG A 24 -1.80 -15.24 -11.84
N PHE A 25 -1.40 -13.97 -11.93
CA PHE A 25 -2.32 -12.86 -11.71
C PHE A 25 -3.50 -12.91 -12.70
N MET A 26 -3.22 -13.03 -13.99
CA MET A 26 -4.25 -13.10 -15.02
C MET A 26 -5.18 -14.29 -14.84
N HIS A 27 -4.62 -15.44 -14.46
CA HIS A 27 -5.41 -16.65 -14.15
C HIS A 27 -6.32 -16.43 -12.92
N ASN A 28 -5.78 -15.96 -11.81
CA ASN A 28 -6.53 -15.76 -10.58
C ASN A 28 -7.64 -14.72 -10.71
N HIS A 29 -7.47 -13.75 -11.60
CA HIS A 29 -8.46 -12.70 -11.90
C HIS A 29 -9.35 -13.02 -13.10
N HIS A 30 -9.33 -14.27 -13.59
CA HIS A 30 -10.12 -14.72 -14.74
C HIS A 30 -9.93 -13.90 -16.04
N LEU A 31 -8.78 -13.21 -16.17
CA LEU A 31 -8.46 -12.37 -17.33
C LEU A 31 -8.06 -13.18 -18.57
N LEU A 32 -7.69 -14.45 -18.39
CA LEU A 32 -7.37 -15.38 -19.51
C LEU A 32 -8.62 -16.07 -20.09
N GLN A 33 -9.78 -15.92 -19.48
CA GLN A 33 -11.02 -16.52 -19.95
C GLN A 33 -11.69 -15.67 -21.03
N ILE A 34 -12.12 -16.30 -22.12
CA ILE A 34 -12.89 -15.64 -23.19
C ILE A 34 -14.38 -15.65 -22.83
N THR A 35 -14.85 -16.76 -22.24
CA THR A 35 -16.26 -16.97 -21.87
C THR A 35 -16.35 -17.29 -20.37
N GLY A 36 -17.53 -17.12 -19.76
CA GLY A 36 -17.76 -17.48 -18.36
C GLY A 36 -17.03 -16.59 -17.35
N ARG A 37 -16.66 -15.36 -17.73
CA ARG A 37 -16.04 -14.42 -16.79
C ARG A 37 -17.02 -14.05 -15.68
N PRO A 38 -16.58 -14.04 -14.40
CA PRO A 38 -17.41 -13.57 -13.32
C PRO A 38 -17.74 -12.08 -13.51
N SER A 39 -18.92 -11.68 -13.04
CA SER A 39 -19.27 -10.25 -13.00
C SER A 39 -18.30 -9.49 -12.09
N TRP A 40 -17.88 -8.32 -12.54
CA TRP A 40 -17.11 -7.41 -11.71
C TRP A 40 -18.02 -6.82 -10.64
N LEU A 41 -17.58 -6.91 -9.39
CA LEU A 41 -18.31 -6.37 -8.26
C LEU A 41 -17.47 -5.27 -7.60
N THR A 42 -18.15 -4.29 -7.04
CA THR A 42 -17.55 -3.25 -6.21
C THR A 42 -18.43 -2.96 -4.99
N ILE A 43 -17.86 -2.30 -4.01
CA ILE A 43 -18.62 -1.90 -2.82
C ILE A 43 -19.57 -0.77 -3.21
N LYS A 44 -20.86 -0.99 -2.96
CA LYS A 44 -21.89 0.05 -3.19
C LYS A 44 -21.54 1.31 -2.39
N ASN A 45 -21.56 2.46 -3.04
CA ASN A 45 -21.16 3.77 -2.49
C ASN A 45 -19.65 3.91 -2.17
N GLY A 46 -18.83 3.01 -2.73
CA GLY A 46 -17.37 3.12 -2.65
C GLY A 46 -16.73 2.48 -1.42
N ALA A 47 -15.40 2.37 -1.47
CA ALA A 47 -14.61 1.69 -0.45
C ALA A 47 -14.72 2.33 0.95
N LYS A 48 -15.09 3.61 1.04
CA LYS A 48 -15.29 4.29 2.32
C LYS A 48 -16.28 3.56 3.23
N GLN A 49 -17.29 2.87 2.65
CA GLN A 49 -18.33 2.17 3.42
C GLN A 49 -17.75 1.08 4.34
N TYR A 50 -16.80 0.27 3.85
CA TYR A 50 -16.20 -0.76 4.71
C TYR A 50 -15.25 -0.14 5.74
N ILE A 51 -14.54 0.94 5.39
CA ILE A 51 -13.67 1.66 6.31
C ILE A 51 -14.50 2.22 7.47
N ASP A 52 -15.60 2.89 7.18
CA ASP A 52 -16.50 3.43 8.20
C ASP A 52 -17.04 2.31 9.11
N SER A 53 -17.42 1.17 8.54
CA SER A 53 -17.89 0.01 9.33
C SER A 53 -16.80 -0.56 10.24
N VAL A 54 -15.56 -0.61 9.80
CA VAL A 54 -14.43 -1.05 10.64
C VAL A 54 -14.15 -0.04 11.75
N ILE A 55 -14.13 1.26 11.41
CA ILE A 55 -13.89 2.33 12.39
C ILE A 55 -15.00 2.40 13.44
N ASP A 56 -16.26 2.15 13.07
CA ASP A 56 -17.37 2.11 14.02
C ASP A 56 -17.28 0.94 15.01
N GLY A 57 -16.57 -0.15 14.64
CA GLY A 57 -16.29 -1.29 15.51
C GLY A 57 -15.14 -1.09 16.51
N ILE A 58 -14.38 -0.02 16.41
CA ILE A 58 -13.27 0.29 17.29
C ILE A 58 -13.49 1.59 18.07
N ASN A 59 -12.73 1.74 19.17
CA ASN A 59 -12.81 2.98 19.95
C ASN A 59 -12.27 4.16 19.12
N LYS A 60 -13.12 5.09 18.75
CA LYS A 60 -12.77 6.28 17.95
C LYS A 60 -11.66 7.12 18.59
N LYS A 61 -11.49 7.11 19.91
CA LYS A 61 -10.40 7.79 20.60
C LYS A 61 -9.03 7.16 20.33
N SER A 62 -9.00 5.92 19.84
CA SER A 62 -7.77 5.22 19.45
C SER A 62 -7.38 5.46 17.98
N VAL A 63 -8.20 6.20 17.22
CA VAL A 63 -7.91 6.55 15.83
C VAL A 63 -7.36 7.98 15.78
N HIS A 64 -6.11 8.12 15.42
CA HIS A 64 -5.42 9.40 15.35
C HIS A 64 -5.14 9.78 13.90
N LEU A 65 -6.02 10.58 13.32
CA LEU A 65 -5.80 11.18 11.99
C LEU A 65 -4.89 12.39 12.09
N GLU A 66 -4.26 12.76 10.97
CA GLU A 66 -3.35 13.92 10.87
C GLU A 66 -2.26 13.91 11.97
N THR A 67 -1.82 12.70 12.31
CA THR A 67 -0.84 12.48 13.38
C THR A 67 0.34 11.67 12.81
N PRO A 68 1.21 12.30 12.03
CA PRO A 68 2.35 11.60 11.45
C PRO A 68 3.27 11.07 12.54
N VAL A 69 3.59 9.78 12.44
CA VAL A 69 4.65 9.15 13.23
C VAL A 69 5.98 9.56 12.62
N THR A 70 6.92 9.93 13.45
CA THR A 70 8.25 10.37 13.02
C THR A 70 9.37 9.42 13.43
N LYS A 71 9.09 8.54 14.41
CA LYS A 71 10.11 7.64 14.96
C LYS A 71 9.46 6.46 15.70
N VAL A 72 10.08 5.29 15.55
CA VAL A 72 9.75 4.08 16.30
C VAL A 72 11.04 3.45 16.82
N VAL A 73 11.06 3.08 18.10
CA VAL A 73 12.22 2.45 18.76
C VAL A 73 11.73 1.27 19.60
N ARG A 74 12.42 0.16 19.55
CA ARG A 74 12.18 -0.98 20.45
C ARG A 74 13.06 -0.87 21.71
N GLN A 75 12.46 -1.00 22.87
CA GLN A 75 13.18 -0.96 24.15
C GLN A 75 12.59 -1.99 25.13
N GLU A 76 13.40 -2.92 25.62
CA GLU A 76 13.09 -3.84 26.72
C GLU A 76 11.65 -4.39 26.75
N GLY A 77 11.18 -4.95 25.62
CA GLY A 77 9.82 -5.53 25.51
C GLY A 77 8.70 -4.51 25.27
N LYS A 78 9.05 -3.25 25.03
CA LYS A 78 8.12 -2.17 24.65
C LYS A 78 8.52 -1.57 23.31
N VAL A 79 7.59 -0.86 22.70
CA VAL A 79 7.83 -0.08 21.49
C VAL A 79 7.46 1.38 21.76
N ILE A 80 8.42 2.26 21.57
CA ILE A 80 8.25 3.70 21.74
C ILE A 80 7.92 4.29 20.38
N VAL A 81 6.76 4.92 20.27
CA VAL A 81 6.29 5.59 19.05
C VAL A 81 6.22 7.09 19.30
N THR A 82 6.98 7.85 18.52
CA THR A 82 6.97 9.31 18.54
C THR A 82 6.17 9.85 17.36
N SER A 83 5.29 10.77 17.62
CA SER A 83 4.44 11.43 16.62
C SER A 83 4.40 12.94 16.85
N SER A 84 3.69 13.66 15.99
CA SER A 84 3.43 15.09 16.16
C SER A 84 2.70 15.46 17.46
N LYS A 85 2.05 14.47 18.12
CA LYS A 85 1.33 14.64 19.38
C LYS A 85 2.15 14.23 20.62
N GLY A 86 3.39 13.81 20.45
CA GLY A 86 4.27 13.36 21.52
C GLY A 86 4.65 11.88 21.40
N THR A 87 5.16 11.34 22.48
CA THR A 87 5.70 9.97 22.55
C THR A 87 4.78 9.10 23.38
N GLN A 88 4.53 7.87 22.92
CA GLN A 88 3.70 6.86 23.58
C GLN A 88 4.39 5.51 23.58
N GLU A 89 4.12 4.69 24.58
CA GLU A 89 4.59 3.31 24.70
C GLU A 89 3.49 2.32 24.30
N PHE A 90 3.89 1.25 23.59
CA PHE A 90 3.02 0.15 23.19
C PHE A 90 3.74 -1.19 23.42
N ASP A 91 2.97 -2.26 23.52
CA ASP A 91 3.54 -3.62 23.59
C ASP A 91 4.03 -4.08 22.23
N HIS A 92 3.31 -3.71 21.16
CA HIS A 92 3.64 -4.06 19.77
C HIS A 92 3.30 -2.92 18.82
N VAL A 93 3.95 -2.91 17.67
CA VAL A 93 3.62 -2.03 16.54
C VAL A 93 3.47 -2.85 15.26
N VAL A 94 2.49 -2.49 14.44
CA VAL A 94 2.33 -3.02 13.09
C VAL A 94 2.50 -1.87 12.11
N PHE A 95 3.51 -1.97 11.26
CA PHE A 95 3.72 -1.01 10.16
C PHE A 95 2.79 -1.38 9.00
N ALA A 96 1.93 -0.46 8.61
CA ALA A 96 1.09 -0.56 7.41
C ALA A 96 1.48 0.53 6.40
N THR A 97 2.76 0.85 6.33
CA THR A 97 3.39 1.81 5.42
C THR A 97 4.22 1.09 4.36
N HIS A 98 4.69 1.80 3.33
CA HIS A 98 5.68 1.26 2.41
C HIS A 98 6.96 0.84 3.15
N ALA A 99 7.72 -0.09 2.56
CA ALA A 99 8.92 -0.65 3.19
C ALA A 99 10.00 0.42 3.45
N ASP A 100 10.23 1.33 2.52
CA ASP A 100 11.13 2.47 2.65
C ASP A 100 10.72 3.41 3.79
N THR A 101 9.43 3.74 3.86
CA THR A 101 8.87 4.57 4.95
C THR A 101 8.98 3.85 6.29
N SER A 102 8.66 2.54 6.34
CA SER A 102 8.81 1.75 7.56
C SER A 102 10.26 1.75 8.06
N LEU A 103 11.22 1.61 7.15
CA LEU A 103 12.64 1.64 7.47
C LEU A 103 13.10 3.01 7.99
N GLN A 104 12.63 4.09 7.37
CA GLN A 104 12.92 5.46 7.83
C GLN A 104 12.40 5.76 9.23
N LEU A 105 11.26 5.17 9.60
CA LEU A 105 10.66 5.36 10.92
C LEU A 105 11.35 4.54 12.02
N LEU A 106 11.95 3.41 11.66
CA LEU A 106 12.56 2.45 12.59
C LEU A 106 14.00 2.84 12.90
N GLU A 107 14.22 3.54 14.02
CA GLU A 107 15.55 4.06 14.39
C GLU A 107 16.54 2.96 14.79
N ASP A 108 16.05 1.87 15.37
CA ASP A 108 16.84 0.72 15.82
C ASP A 108 16.85 -0.44 14.81
N ALA A 109 16.71 -0.14 13.52
CA ALA A 109 16.69 -1.15 12.47
C ALA A 109 17.96 -2.01 12.47
N THR A 110 17.77 -3.31 12.52
CA THR A 110 18.86 -4.29 12.42
C THR A 110 19.48 -4.30 11.01
N ALA A 111 20.68 -4.85 10.86
CA ALA A 111 21.30 -5.02 9.55
C ALA A 111 20.40 -5.82 8.59
N ARG A 112 19.69 -6.85 9.08
CA ARG A 112 18.77 -7.65 8.28
C ARG A 112 17.52 -6.87 7.85
N GLU A 113 16.97 -6.02 8.72
CA GLU A 113 15.84 -5.16 8.37
C GLU A 113 16.24 -4.11 7.33
N ASN A 114 17.40 -3.50 7.49
CA ASN A 114 17.97 -2.59 6.49
C ASN A 114 18.14 -3.28 5.12
N ASP A 115 18.68 -4.49 5.09
CA ASP A 115 18.89 -5.25 3.86
C ASP A 115 17.56 -5.61 3.19
N ILE A 116 16.62 -6.16 3.94
CA ILE A 116 15.34 -6.63 3.39
C ILE A 116 14.42 -5.45 3.02
N LEU A 117 14.17 -4.51 3.93
CA LEU A 117 13.26 -3.39 3.68
C LEU A 117 13.85 -2.41 2.67
N GLY A 118 15.17 -2.22 2.69
CA GLY A 118 15.87 -1.36 1.73
C GLY A 118 15.96 -1.94 0.31
N SER A 119 15.71 -3.24 0.13
CA SER A 119 15.68 -3.87 -1.21
C SER A 119 14.39 -3.60 -2.00
N PHE A 120 13.35 -3.03 -1.37
CA PHE A 120 12.13 -2.64 -2.07
C PHE A 120 12.33 -1.32 -2.79
N GLU A 121 12.31 -1.36 -4.10
CA GLU A 121 12.38 -0.18 -4.96
C GLU A 121 10.98 0.35 -5.29
N PHE A 122 10.79 1.66 -5.18
CA PHE A 122 9.54 2.34 -5.50
C PHE A 122 9.75 3.28 -6.68
N SER A 123 8.85 3.23 -7.65
CA SER A 123 8.81 4.17 -8.76
C SER A 123 7.84 5.31 -8.47
N GLN A 124 8.23 6.54 -8.84
CA GLN A 124 7.32 7.68 -8.81
C GLN A 124 6.51 7.71 -10.10
N ASN A 125 5.19 7.75 -9.97
CA ASN A 125 4.27 7.85 -11.10
C ASN A 125 3.39 9.08 -10.93
N VAL A 126 3.28 9.89 -11.98
CA VAL A 126 2.37 11.03 -12.00
C VAL A 126 1.05 10.58 -12.62
N THR A 127 -0.02 10.72 -11.85
CA THR A 127 -1.39 10.45 -12.32
C THR A 127 -2.17 11.77 -12.33
N THR A 128 -2.76 12.10 -13.48
CA THR A 128 -3.58 13.29 -13.62
C THR A 128 -5.05 12.88 -13.74
N LEU A 129 -5.87 13.32 -12.79
CA LEU A 129 -7.32 13.23 -12.92
C LEU A 129 -7.83 14.42 -13.74
N HIS A 130 -8.53 14.15 -14.84
CA HIS A 130 -9.05 15.18 -15.74
C HIS A 130 -10.45 14.84 -16.24
N SER A 131 -11.19 15.85 -16.68
CA SER A 131 -12.51 15.74 -17.31
C SER A 131 -12.50 15.96 -18.84
N ASP A 132 -11.32 16.05 -19.43
CA ASP A 132 -11.18 16.23 -20.87
C ASP A 132 -11.51 14.93 -21.62
N LEU A 133 -12.57 14.95 -22.40
CA LEU A 133 -13.06 13.80 -23.17
C LEU A 133 -12.21 13.52 -24.42
N THR A 134 -11.38 14.46 -24.86
CA THR A 134 -10.58 14.32 -26.08
C THR A 134 -9.39 13.37 -25.91
N VAL A 135 -8.95 13.14 -24.66
CA VAL A 135 -7.80 12.25 -24.34
C VAL A 135 -8.13 10.76 -24.56
N HIS A 136 -9.42 10.38 -24.62
CA HIS A 136 -9.87 9.00 -24.83
C HIS A 136 -10.43 8.71 -26.22
N SER A 137 -10.24 9.61 -27.19
CA SER A 137 -10.82 9.51 -28.53
C SER A 137 -9.92 8.81 -29.55
N ASN A 138 -9.14 7.80 -29.16
CA ASN A 138 -8.41 6.92 -30.09
C ASN A 138 -8.62 5.44 -29.74
#